data_dd25932281b93aad372f6813edf88a99
#
_entry.id   dd25932281b93aad372f6813edf88a99
#
_cell.length_a   1.000
_cell.length_b   1.000
_cell.length_c   1.000
_cell.angle_alpha   90.00
_cell.angle_beta   90.00
_cell.angle_gamma   90.00
#
_symmetry.space_group_name_H-M   'P 1'
#
loop_
_entity.id
_entity.type
_entity.pdbx_description
1 polymer ?
#
loop_
_entity_poly.entity_id
_entity_poly.type
_entity_poly.pdbx_seq_one_letter_code
_entity_poly.pdbx_strand_id
1 'polypeptide(L)'
;MKLRDLWDNPRTRSNLCFSAVIWCSLIVNYYILAFYLKYFPGNIFWNSFTMAFSDICSYLLAGYVLKKVGLTKSIISSLLTAALGSILYLFFFSSVSVIPLFIILCRVGNSMLLNIVYVTNSTLFPTQFAASSFGILNFISHVSAVCAPLFAELPDPYPFFIYLINCVIAMVCSFFIRQIN
;
A
#
# COMPACT_ATOMS: atom_id res chain seq x y z
N MET A 1 -28.43 -5.60 -13.66
CA MET A 1 -27.88 -4.54 -12.82
C MET A 1 -26.72 -3.88 -13.54
N LYS A 2 -26.71 -2.58 -13.68
CA LYS A 2 -25.70 -1.86 -14.49
C LYS A 2 -24.63 -1.29 -13.55
N LEU A 3 -23.37 -1.22 -14.01
CA LEU A 3 -22.26 -0.52 -13.33
C LEU A 3 -22.63 0.93 -12.92
N ARG A 4 -23.61 1.52 -13.59
CA ARG A 4 -24.18 2.82 -13.29
C ARG A 4 -24.80 2.88 -11.88
N ASP A 5 -25.41 1.78 -11.41
CA ASP A 5 -26.04 1.70 -10.09
C ASP A 5 -25.00 1.84 -8.94
N LEU A 6 -23.73 1.46 -9.21
CA LEU A 6 -22.60 1.64 -8.29
C LEU A 6 -22.21 3.12 -8.14
N TRP A 7 -22.42 3.90 -9.19
CA TRP A 7 -22.12 5.34 -9.23
C TRP A 7 -23.26 6.21 -8.70
N ASP A 8 -24.49 5.73 -8.83
CA ASP A 8 -25.69 6.48 -8.42
C ASP A 8 -25.83 6.55 -6.89
N ASN A 9 -25.28 5.58 -6.15
CA ASN A 9 -25.27 5.62 -4.69
C ASN A 9 -24.09 6.47 -4.18
N PRO A 10 -24.35 7.62 -3.49
CA PRO A 10 -23.29 8.53 -3.04
C PRO A 10 -22.26 7.86 -2.14
N ARG A 11 -22.69 6.89 -1.30
CA ARG A 11 -21.82 6.19 -0.35
C ARG A 11 -20.86 5.25 -1.06
N THR A 12 -21.36 4.48 -2.02
CA THR A 12 -20.57 3.54 -2.80
C THR A 12 -19.58 4.27 -3.71
N ARG A 13 -20.01 5.38 -4.33
CA ARG A 13 -19.17 6.26 -5.13
C ARG A 13 -18.03 6.85 -4.29
N SER A 14 -18.33 7.37 -3.10
CA SER A 14 -17.32 7.92 -2.19
C SER A 14 -16.30 6.85 -1.79
N ASN A 15 -16.75 5.66 -1.39
CA ASN A 15 -15.87 4.54 -1.07
C ASN A 15 -15.00 4.14 -2.26
N LEU A 16 -15.55 4.10 -3.49
CA LEU A 16 -14.80 3.75 -4.68
C LEU A 16 -13.68 4.76 -4.97
N CYS A 17 -13.97 6.07 -4.89
CA CYS A 17 -12.98 7.12 -5.12
C CYS A 17 -11.84 7.08 -4.08
N PHE A 18 -12.18 7.02 -2.79
CA PHE A 18 -11.14 6.97 -1.74
C PHE A 18 -10.36 5.66 -1.75
N SER A 19 -11.02 4.53 -2.02
CA SER A 19 -10.33 3.26 -2.19
C SER A 19 -9.39 3.29 -3.41
N ALA A 20 -9.79 3.92 -4.52
CA ALA A 20 -8.92 4.04 -5.70
C ALA A 20 -7.62 4.77 -5.36
N VAL A 21 -7.69 5.87 -4.60
CA VAL A 21 -6.49 6.61 -4.16
C VAL A 21 -5.60 5.73 -3.27
N ILE A 22 -6.18 5.01 -2.31
CA ILE A 22 -5.42 4.11 -1.43
C ILE A 22 -4.76 2.99 -2.23
N TRP A 23 -5.48 2.38 -3.18
CA TRP A 23 -4.96 1.31 -4.03
C TRP A 23 -3.83 1.82 -4.95
N CYS A 24 -3.99 3.00 -5.56
CA CYS A 24 -2.94 3.61 -6.38
C CYS A 24 -1.68 3.88 -5.55
N SER A 25 -1.82 4.51 -4.39
CA SER A 25 -0.70 4.80 -3.48
C SER A 25 0.01 3.51 -3.04
N LEU A 26 -0.77 2.48 -2.68
CA LEU A 26 -0.28 1.17 -2.27
C LEU A 26 0.55 0.50 -3.37
N ILE A 27 -0.01 0.40 -4.58
CA ILE A 27 0.63 -0.32 -5.69
C ILE A 27 1.85 0.44 -6.21
N VAL A 28 1.78 1.77 -6.34
CA VAL A 28 2.93 2.59 -6.68
C VAL A 28 4.07 2.39 -5.67
N ASN A 29 3.78 2.46 -4.38
CA ASN A 29 4.77 2.25 -3.32
C ASN A 29 5.35 0.83 -3.33
N TYR A 30 4.54 -0.18 -3.61
CA TYR A 30 4.99 -1.57 -3.73
C TYR A 30 6.03 -1.71 -4.84
N TYR A 31 5.76 -1.14 -6.00
CA TYR A 31 6.67 -1.21 -7.14
C TYR A 31 7.87 -0.29 -7.00
N ILE A 32 7.77 0.89 -6.36
CA ILE A 32 8.94 1.70 -6.01
C ILE A 32 9.96 0.86 -5.25
N LEU A 33 9.54 0.16 -4.18
CA LEU A 33 10.43 -0.70 -3.40
C LEU A 33 10.99 -1.88 -4.21
N ALA A 34 10.17 -2.48 -5.08
CA ALA A 34 10.59 -3.60 -5.92
C ALA A 34 11.67 -3.18 -6.93
N PHE A 35 11.51 -2.04 -7.60
CA PHE A 35 12.50 -1.52 -8.54
C PHE A 35 13.74 -0.94 -7.84
N TYR A 36 13.56 -0.37 -6.64
CA TYR A 36 14.66 0.17 -5.85
C TYR A 36 15.57 -0.92 -5.28
N LEU A 37 15.13 -2.19 -5.25
CA LEU A 37 15.90 -3.34 -4.75
C LEU A 37 17.32 -3.45 -5.35
N LYS A 38 17.51 -3.04 -6.60
CA LYS A 38 18.79 -3.07 -7.29
C LYS A 38 19.84 -2.14 -6.67
N TYR A 39 19.42 -1.13 -5.94
CA TYR A 39 20.28 -0.17 -5.26
C TYR A 39 20.65 -0.58 -3.83
N PHE A 40 20.08 -1.71 -3.33
CA PHE A 40 20.37 -2.19 -2.00
C PHE A 40 21.81 -2.69 -1.90
N PRO A 41 22.52 -2.34 -0.83
CA PRO A 41 23.84 -2.89 -0.56
C PRO A 41 23.73 -4.41 -0.33
N GLY A 42 24.73 -5.15 -0.81
CA GLY A 42 24.82 -6.59 -0.61
C GLY A 42 24.39 -7.43 -1.82
N ASN A 43 24.07 -8.69 -1.56
CA ASN A 43 23.71 -9.63 -2.61
C ASN A 43 22.20 -9.54 -2.94
N ILE A 44 21.89 -9.28 -4.20
CA ILE A 44 20.51 -9.11 -4.68
C ILE A 44 19.60 -10.33 -4.38
N PHE A 45 20.16 -11.55 -4.40
CA PHE A 45 19.39 -12.77 -4.09
C PHE A 45 18.96 -12.80 -2.62
N TRP A 46 19.86 -12.45 -1.68
CA TRP A 46 19.54 -12.37 -0.26
C TRP A 46 18.55 -11.23 0.02
N ASN A 47 18.71 -10.09 -0.63
CA ASN A 47 17.80 -8.97 -0.50
C ASN A 47 16.40 -9.34 -1.00
N SER A 48 16.29 -10.02 -2.15
CA SER A 48 15.02 -10.50 -2.70
C SER A 48 14.37 -11.54 -1.78
N PHE A 49 15.15 -12.48 -1.26
CA PHE A 49 14.66 -13.48 -0.31
C PHE A 49 14.10 -12.85 0.97
N THR A 50 14.83 -11.89 1.52
CA THR A 50 14.41 -11.16 2.73
C THR A 50 13.11 -10.37 2.49
N MET A 51 12.97 -9.74 1.32
CA MET A 51 11.74 -9.06 0.95
C MET A 51 10.55 -10.03 0.82
N ALA A 52 10.74 -11.17 0.15
CA ALA A 52 9.70 -12.19 0.02
C ALA A 52 9.30 -12.79 1.38
N PHE A 53 10.27 -13.03 2.26
CA PHE A 53 10.01 -13.51 3.61
C PHE A 53 9.24 -12.47 4.45
N SER A 54 9.59 -11.18 4.33
CA SER A 54 8.85 -10.09 4.98
C SER A 54 7.40 -10.00 4.51
N ASP A 55 7.11 -10.30 3.24
CA ASP A 55 5.75 -10.34 2.71
C ASP A 55 4.91 -11.44 3.39
N ILE A 56 5.48 -12.65 3.57
CA ILE A 56 4.80 -13.76 4.26
C ILE A 56 4.44 -13.36 5.70
N CYS A 57 5.41 -12.82 6.46
CA CYS A 57 5.18 -12.35 7.81
C CYS A 57 4.11 -11.25 7.87
N SER A 58 4.14 -10.34 6.90
CA SER A 58 3.19 -9.23 6.81
C SER A 58 1.76 -9.70 6.56
N TYR A 59 1.56 -10.73 5.75
CA TYR A 59 0.24 -11.28 5.49
C TYR A 59 -0.38 -11.94 6.73
N LEU A 60 0.43 -12.64 7.51
CA LEU A 60 -0.02 -13.22 8.79
C LEU A 60 -0.38 -12.11 9.79
N LEU A 61 0.47 -11.09 9.91
CA LEU A 61 0.23 -9.93 10.78
C LEU A 61 -1.02 -9.16 10.35
N ALA A 62 -1.24 -8.95 9.05
CA ALA A 62 -2.41 -8.26 8.53
C ALA A 62 -3.73 -8.91 8.95
N GLY A 63 -3.81 -10.26 8.86
CA GLY A 63 -4.98 -11.00 9.30
C GLY A 63 -5.25 -10.88 10.79
N TYR A 64 -4.20 -10.93 11.61
CA TYR A 64 -4.32 -10.75 13.06
C TYR A 64 -4.76 -9.32 13.44
N VAL A 65 -4.11 -8.31 12.87
CA VAL A 65 -4.43 -6.90 13.12
C VAL A 65 -5.85 -6.56 12.68
N LEU A 66 -6.26 -7.02 11.48
CA LEU A 66 -7.60 -6.78 10.96
C LEU A 66 -8.69 -7.34 11.89
N LYS A 67 -8.50 -8.55 12.43
CA LYS A 67 -9.43 -9.16 13.38
C LYS A 67 -9.50 -8.42 14.71
N LYS A 68 -8.37 -7.87 15.19
CA LYS A 68 -8.26 -7.27 16.52
C LYS A 68 -8.74 -5.82 16.57
N VAL A 69 -8.40 -5.01 15.58
CA VAL A 69 -8.62 -3.56 15.63
C VAL A 69 -9.61 -3.02 14.60
N GLY A 70 -10.03 -3.86 13.65
CA GLY A 70 -10.99 -3.51 12.61
C GLY A 70 -10.34 -2.80 11.41
N LEU A 71 -11.15 -2.54 10.35
CA LEU A 71 -10.68 -2.12 9.03
C LEU A 71 -9.86 -0.82 9.04
N THR A 72 -10.48 0.29 9.44
CA THR A 72 -9.85 1.63 9.33
C THR A 72 -8.56 1.71 10.13
N LYS A 73 -8.57 1.18 11.36
CA LYS A 73 -7.38 1.17 12.23
C LYS A 73 -6.27 0.28 11.66
N SER A 74 -6.62 -0.82 10.98
CA SER A 74 -5.65 -1.70 10.34
C SER A 74 -4.99 -1.02 9.13
N ILE A 75 -5.76 -0.30 8.32
CA ILE A 75 -5.21 0.51 7.21
C ILE A 75 -4.25 1.56 7.75
N ILE A 76 -4.67 2.31 8.78
CA ILE A 76 -3.85 3.36 9.39
C ILE A 76 -2.56 2.77 9.99
N SER A 77 -2.65 1.66 10.73
CA SER A 77 -1.46 1.03 11.34
C SER A 77 -0.46 0.55 10.29
N SER A 78 -0.93 -0.02 9.19
CA SER A 78 -0.07 -0.44 8.07
C SER A 78 0.62 0.74 7.41
N LEU A 79 -0.12 1.83 7.15
CA LEU A 79 0.42 3.06 6.56
C LEU A 79 1.40 3.75 7.51
N LEU A 80 1.14 3.76 8.82
CA LEU A 80 2.08 4.29 9.82
C LEU A 80 3.37 3.48 9.85
N THR A 81 3.30 2.15 9.80
CA THR A 81 4.49 1.29 9.75
C THR A 81 5.32 1.59 8.48
N ALA A 82 4.66 1.71 7.33
CA ALA A 82 5.32 2.04 6.07
C ALA A 82 5.93 3.45 6.10
N ALA A 83 5.20 4.44 6.61
CA ALA A 83 5.67 5.82 6.74
C ALA A 83 6.85 5.94 7.72
N LEU A 84 6.83 5.23 8.84
CA LEU A 84 7.94 5.19 9.79
C LEU A 84 9.22 4.66 9.14
N GLY A 85 9.13 3.56 8.36
CA GLY A 85 10.26 3.04 7.61
C GLY A 85 10.84 4.07 6.65
N SER A 86 9.98 4.78 5.92
CA SER A 86 10.39 5.83 4.99
C SER A 86 11.02 7.03 5.70
N ILE A 87 10.45 7.48 6.82
CA ILE A 87 11.00 8.57 7.63
C ILE A 87 12.39 8.19 8.16
N LEU A 88 12.54 7.00 8.71
CA LEU A 88 13.84 6.53 9.22
C LEU A 88 14.87 6.44 8.07
N TYR A 89 14.46 5.98 6.90
CA TYR A 89 15.34 6.01 5.73
C TYR A 89 15.79 7.44 5.40
N LEU A 90 14.89 8.42 5.37
CA LEU A 90 15.20 9.81 5.04
C LEU A 90 16.17 10.45 6.05
N PHE A 91 16.13 10.06 7.32
CA PHE A 91 17.06 10.56 8.33
C PHE A 91 18.42 9.88 8.30
N PHE A 92 18.47 8.60 7.92
CA PHE A 92 19.67 7.77 8.03
C PHE A 92 20.17 7.24 6.68
N PHE A 93 19.80 7.86 5.57
CA PHE A 93 20.15 7.38 4.23
C PHE A 93 21.69 7.31 3.96
N SER A 94 22.49 8.04 4.74
CA SER A 94 23.95 7.96 4.67
C SER A 94 24.55 6.74 5.38
N SER A 95 23.76 6.02 6.19
CA SER A 95 24.24 4.89 7.01
C SER A 95 23.93 3.56 6.35
N VAL A 96 24.78 3.09 5.45
CA VAL A 96 24.61 1.90 4.61
C VAL A 96 24.16 0.65 5.41
N SER A 97 24.66 0.46 6.64
CA SER A 97 24.37 -0.74 7.46
C SER A 97 22.92 -0.87 7.92
N VAL A 98 22.19 0.25 8.08
CA VAL A 98 20.81 0.25 8.60
C VAL A 98 19.75 0.41 7.53
N ILE A 99 20.13 0.82 6.33
CA ILE A 99 19.23 0.99 5.18
C ILE A 99 18.33 -0.24 4.95
N PRO A 100 18.84 -1.49 4.89
CA PRO A 100 18.01 -2.66 4.64
C PRO A 100 16.88 -2.83 5.66
N LEU A 101 17.13 -2.50 6.94
CA LEU A 101 16.12 -2.59 7.99
C LEU A 101 14.94 -1.63 7.74
N PHE A 102 15.23 -0.39 7.34
CA PHE A 102 14.19 0.61 7.10
C PHE A 102 13.35 0.26 5.88
N ILE A 103 13.97 -0.30 4.85
CA ILE A 103 13.27 -0.74 3.65
C ILE A 103 12.39 -1.97 3.93
N ILE A 104 12.86 -2.91 4.75
CA ILE A 104 12.03 -4.02 5.23
C ILE A 104 10.81 -3.48 5.99
N LEU A 105 10.97 -2.47 6.82
CA LEU A 105 9.86 -1.86 7.55
C LEU A 105 8.84 -1.21 6.60
N CYS A 106 9.30 -0.48 5.57
CA CYS A 106 8.44 0.01 4.50
C CYS A 106 7.69 -1.13 3.80
N ARG A 107 8.41 -2.22 3.49
CA ARG A 107 7.83 -3.39 2.82
C ARG A 107 6.76 -4.07 3.67
N VAL A 108 7.04 -4.31 4.95
CA VAL A 108 6.08 -4.91 5.90
C VAL A 108 4.80 -4.08 5.97
N GLY A 109 4.89 -2.78 6.18
CA GLY A 109 3.71 -1.91 6.22
C GLY A 109 2.89 -1.94 4.94
N ASN A 110 3.57 -1.88 3.79
CA ASN A 110 2.91 -1.87 2.48
C ASN A 110 2.25 -3.22 2.15
N SER A 111 2.91 -4.36 2.47
CA SER A 111 2.37 -5.70 2.23
C SER A 111 1.22 -6.04 3.19
N MET A 112 1.25 -5.54 4.42
CA MET A 112 0.10 -5.60 5.33
C MET A 112 -1.10 -4.87 4.71
N LEU A 113 -0.90 -3.66 4.21
CA LEU A 113 -1.95 -2.86 3.57
C LEU A 113 -2.54 -3.58 2.35
N LEU A 114 -1.69 -4.18 1.51
CA LEU A 114 -2.11 -4.96 0.34
C LEU A 114 -3.12 -6.05 0.71
N ASN A 115 -2.80 -6.84 1.71
CA ASN A 115 -3.69 -7.90 2.18
C ASN A 115 -5.00 -7.32 2.75
N ILE A 116 -4.91 -6.28 3.58
CA ILE A 116 -6.08 -5.66 4.20
C ILE A 116 -7.05 -5.13 3.14
N VAL A 117 -6.58 -4.39 2.13
CA VAL A 117 -7.47 -3.82 1.11
C VAL A 117 -8.11 -4.88 0.22
N TYR A 118 -7.40 -5.99 -0.05
CA TYR A 118 -7.95 -7.12 -0.80
C TYR A 118 -9.05 -7.84 -0.04
N VAL A 119 -8.81 -8.19 1.22
CA VAL A 119 -9.78 -8.89 2.07
C VAL A 119 -11.01 -8.02 2.34
N THR A 120 -10.82 -6.72 2.51
CA THR A 120 -11.89 -5.80 2.90
C THR A 120 -12.70 -5.23 1.75
N ASN A 121 -12.29 -5.44 0.51
CA ASN A 121 -13.08 -5.01 -0.65
C ASN A 121 -14.53 -5.53 -0.61
N SER A 122 -14.73 -6.79 -0.19
CA SER A 122 -16.03 -7.39 -0.05
C SER A 122 -16.89 -6.80 1.08
N THR A 123 -16.30 -6.12 2.06
CA THR A 123 -16.99 -5.43 3.15
C THR A 123 -17.28 -3.96 2.85
N LEU A 124 -16.57 -3.39 1.89
CA LEU A 124 -16.72 -2.00 1.45
C LEU A 124 -17.77 -1.83 0.36
N PHE A 125 -18.06 -2.89 -0.37
CA PHE A 125 -19.01 -2.86 -1.47
C PHE A 125 -20.06 -3.95 -1.31
N PRO A 126 -21.32 -3.72 -1.76
CA PRO A 126 -22.34 -4.76 -1.80
C PRO A 126 -21.84 -5.97 -2.58
N THR A 127 -22.22 -7.18 -2.15
CA THR A 127 -21.76 -8.45 -2.76
C THR A 127 -21.93 -8.51 -4.27
N GLN A 128 -22.99 -7.89 -4.79
CA GLN A 128 -23.28 -7.81 -6.21
C GLN A 128 -22.26 -6.99 -7.02
N PHE A 129 -21.57 -6.04 -6.38
CA PHE A 129 -20.61 -5.13 -7.00
C PHE A 129 -19.17 -5.39 -6.55
N ALA A 130 -18.95 -6.28 -5.59
CA ALA A 130 -17.64 -6.52 -5.00
C ALA A 130 -16.59 -6.94 -6.06
N ALA A 131 -16.95 -7.81 -7.00
CA ALA A 131 -16.05 -8.23 -8.07
C ALA A 131 -15.75 -7.10 -9.07
N SER A 132 -16.78 -6.32 -9.43
CA SER A 132 -16.61 -5.20 -10.38
C SER A 132 -15.79 -4.06 -9.76
N SER A 133 -16.04 -3.71 -8.50
CA SER A 133 -15.25 -2.70 -7.78
C SER A 133 -13.79 -3.15 -7.62
N PHE A 134 -13.57 -4.43 -7.28
CA PHE A 134 -12.22 -5.00 -7.22
C PHE A 134 -11.48 -4.88 -8.55
N GLY A 135 -12.13 -5.26 -9.66
CA GLY A 135 -11.54 -5.17 -11.00
C GLY A 135 -11.18 -3.72 -11.40
N ILE A 136 -12.08 -2.76 -11.12
CA ILE A 136 -11.85 -1.34 -11.39
C ILE A 136 -10.69 -0.81 -10.57
N LEU A 137 -10.67 -1.07 -9.26
CA LEU A 137 -9.62 -0.61 -8.35
C LEU A 137 -8.26 -1.20 -8.74
N ASN A 138 -8.23 -2.49 -9.06
CA ASN A 138 -7.02 -3.19 -9.49
C ASN A 138 -6.50 -2.61 -10.81
N PHE A 139 -7.37 -2.41 -11.80
CA PHE A 139 -6.98 -1.83 -13.09
C PHE A 139 -6.39 -0.43 -12.93
N ILE A 140 -7.09 0.48 -12.24
CA ILE A 140 -6.64 1.87 -12.04
C ILE A 140 -5.29 1.89 -11.29
N SER A 141 -5.13 1.08 -10.25
CA SER A 141 -3.91 1.04 -9.46
C SER A 141 -2.70 0.52 -10.25
N HIS A 142 -2.90 -0.50 -11.12
CA HIS A 142 -1.80 -1.00 -11.96
C HIS A 142 -1.45 -0.04 -13.09
N VAL A 143 -2.42 0.70 -13.63
CA VAL A 143 -2.13 1.81 -14.57
C VAL A 143 -1.28 2.88 -13.88
N SER A 144 -1.59 3.25 -12.65
CA SER A 144 -0.78 4.22 -11.88
C SER A 144 0.65 3.71 -11.60
N ALA A 145 0.82 2.39 -11.47
CA ALA A 145 2.12 1.76 -11.22
C ALA A 145 3.13 1.90 -12.37
N VAL A 146 2.68 2.23 -13.57
CA VAL A 146 3.58 2.51 -14.72
C VAL A 146 4.57 3.63 -14.40
N CYS A 147 4.23 4.55 -13.50
CA CYS A 147 5.13 5.61 -13.06
C CYS A 147 6.16 5.15 -12.02
N ALA A 148 5.97 4.00 -11.37
CA ALA A 148 6.83 3.55 -10.27
C ALA A 148 8.31 3.34 -10.67
N PRO A 149 8.65 2.77 -11.83
CA PRO A 149 10.05 2.68 -12.27
C PRO A 149 10.71 4.05 -12.37
N LEU A 150 9.99 5.05 -12.90
CA LEU A 150 10.52 6.41 -13.04
C LEU A 150 10.84 7.03 -11.68
N PHE A 151 9.97 6.78 -10.68
CA PHE A 151 10.19 7.26 -9.32
C PHE A 151 11.35 6.54 -8.64
N ALA A 152 11.54 5.24 -8.90
CA ALA A 152 12.62 4.46 -8.34
C ALA A 152 14.02 4.82 -8.91
N GLU A 153 14.07 5.42 -10.11
CA GLU A 153 15.32 5.87 -10.75
C GLU A 153 15.74 7.29 -10.31
N LEU A 154 14.93 7.97 -9.54
CA LEU A 154 15.31 9.30 -9.02
C LEU A 154 16.49 9.17 -8.06
N PRO A 155 17.36 10.20 -7.97
CA PRO A 155 18.45 10.23 -7.00
C PRO A 155 17.94 10.13 -5.57
N ASP A 156 18.71 9.48 -4.70
CA ASP A 156 18.41 9.48 -3.27
C ASP A 156 18.44 10.90 -2.69
N PRO A 157 17.51 11.23 -1.79
CA PRO A 157 16.46 10.40 -1.18
C PRO A 157 15.06 10.54 -1.79
N TYR A 158 14.91 11.08 -3.01
CA TYR A 158 13.60 11.42 -3.62
C TYR A 158 12.59 10.27 -3.71
N PRO A 159 12.96 9.01 -4.02
CA PRO A 159 12.01 7.90 -4.07
C PRO A 159 11.24 7.72 -2.76
N PHE A 160 11.94 7.90 -1.63
CA PHE A 160 11.33 7.75 -0.30
C PHE A 160 10.51 8.96 0.15
N PHE A 161 10.78 10.16 -0.39
CA PHE A 161 9.87 11.31 -0.24
C PHE A 161 8.54 11.05 -0.95
N ILE A 162 8.57 10.56 -2.18
CA ILE A 162 7.35 10.22 -2.94
C ILE A 162 6.59 9.10 -2.22
N TYR A 163 7.30 8.08 -1.75
CA TYR A 163 6.74 7.00 -0.95
C TYR A 163 6.00 7.53 0.28
N LEU A 164 6.61 8.42 1.04
CA LEU A 164 6.04 9.04 2.23
C LEU A 164 4.80 9.87 1.91
N ILE A 165 4.85 10.69 0.88
CA ILE A 165 3.71 11.50 0.41
C ILE A 165 2.53 10.59 0.07
N ASN A 166 2.75 9.51 -0.66
CA ASN A 166 1.73 8.52 -0.98
C ASN A 166 1.11 7.89 0.28
N CYS A 167 1.93 7.57 1.29
CA CYS A 167 1.43 7.05 2.57
C CYS A 167 0.53 8.06 3.28
N VAL A 168 0.90 9.34 3.29
CA VAL A 168 0.11 10.41 3.93
C VAL A 168 -1.21 10.61 3.20
N ILE A 169 -1.20 10.66 1.87
CA ILE A 169 -2.42 10.79 1.05
C ILE A 169 -3.37 9.62 1.31
N ALA A 170 -2.86 8.39 1.29
CA ALA A 170 -3.64 7.19 1.56
C ALA A 170 -4.21 7.19 2.99
N MET A 171 -3.43 7.68 3.97
CA MET A 171 -3.88 7.80 5.36
C MET A 171 -5.04 8.78 5.49
N VAL A 172 -4.96 9.96 4.89
CA VAL A 172 -6.05 10.93 4.88
C VAL A 172 -7.30 10.33 4.22
N CYS A 173 -7.15 9.66 3.08
CA CYS A 173 -8.27 9.01 2.39
C CYS A 173 -8.93 7.90 3.23
N SER A 174 -8.15 7.20 4.08
CA SER A 174 -8.68 6.10 4.91
C SER A 174 -9.72 6.54 5.94
N PHE A 175 -9.68 7.81 6.39
CA PHE A 175 -10.68 8.36 7.32
C PHE A 175 -12.06 8.56 6.68
N PHE A 176 -12.11 8.69 5.36
CA PHE A 176 -13.36 8.90 4.62
C PHE A 176 -14.04 7.61 4.17
N ILE A 177 -13.37 6.47 4.31
CA ILE A 177 -13.94 5.16 3.98
C ILE A 177 -14.97 4.77 5.06
N ARG A 178 -16.15 4.38 4.60
CA ARG A 178 -17.25 3.94 5.46
C ARG A 178 -17.65 2.50 5.13
N GLN A 179 -17.63 1.63 6.14
CA GLN A 179 -18.13 0.26 5.99
C GLN A 179 -19.62 0.28 5.67
N ILE A 180 -20.04 -0.59 4.77
CA ILE A 180 -21.45 -0.85 4.50
C ILE A 180 -21.86 -1.98 5.44
N ASN A 181 -22.56 -1.63 6.52
CA ASN A 181 -23.19 -2.60 7.42
C ASN A 181 -24.43 -3.17 6.77
#